data_c8e61accfcb7d8a29a10e268bbf912e1
#
_entry.id   c8e61accfcb7d8a29a10e268bbf912e1
#
_cell.length_a   1.000
_cell.length_b   1.000
_cell.length_c   1.000
_cell.angle_alpha   90.00
_cell.angle_beta   90.00
_cell.angle_gamma   90.00
#
_symmetry.space_group_name_H-M   'P 1'
#
loop_
_entity.id
_entity.type
_entity.pdbx_description
1 polymer ?
#
loop_
_entity_poly.entity_id
_entity_poly.type
_entity_poly.pdbx_seq_one_letter_code
_entity_poly.pdbx_strand_id
1 'polypeptide(L)'
;MSRIGKNPIAIPAGVDVQIDGQNVTVKGPKGTLSHVVAEPITAKIEDGQVIVERPNDERTSRSLHGLSRTLIANMIVGVTEGYKKDLEITGTGYRVVAKGKDLEFSLGFSHTITVTPPEGIEFTIAPKSQTLFTVSGIDKQLVGETAARIRKLKKPEPYKGKGIHYVGETIRRKVGKAGK
;
A
#
# COMPACT_ATOMS: atom_id res chain seq x y z
N MET A 1 12.14 23.98 -7.22
CA MET A 1 11.12 23.48 -8.19
C MET A 1 10.77 22.04 -7.86
N SER A 2 9.50 21.64 -7.90
CA SER A 2 9.09 20.23 -7.68
C SER A 2 9.27 19.46 -8.99
N ARG A 3 10.28 18.60 -9.08
CA ARG A 3 10.50 17.75 -10.26
C ARG A 3 9.35 16.74 -10.47
N ILE A 4 8.80 16.22 -9.36
CA ILE A 4 7.71 15.23 -9.38
C ILE A 4 6.40 15.88 -9.80
N GLY A 5 6.01 17.01 -9.20
CA GLY A 5 4.72 17.66 -9.45
C GLY A 5 4.53 18.09 -10.91
N LYS A 6 5.59 18.50 -11.58
CA LYS A 6 5.55 18.97 -12.98
C LYS A 6 5.47 17.85 -14.02
N ASN A 7 5.74 16.60 -13.65
CA ASN A 7 5.67 15.50 -14.60
C ASN A 7 4.22 15.16 -14.92
N PRO A 8 3.77 15.25 -16.16
CA PRO A 8 2.43 14.81 -16.53
C PRO A 8 2.24 13.33 -16.25
N ILE A 9 1.00 12.92 -16.07
CA ILE A 9 0.63 11.53 -15.80
C ILE A 9 -0.11 11.02 -17.02
N ALA A 10 0.49 10.09 -17.75
CA ALA A 10 -0.16 9.46 -18.89
C ALA A 10 -1.37 8.65 -18.44
N ILE A 11 -2.48 8.75 -19.16
CA ILE A 11 -3.68 7.94 -18.95
C ILE A 11 -3.55 6.71 -19.85
N PRO A 12 -3.35 5.49 -19.30
CA PRO A 12 -3.23 4.29 -20.11
C PRO A 12 -4.58 3.91 -20.75
N ALA A 13 -4.52 3.14 -21.82
CA ALA A 13 -5.72 2.63 -22.49
C ALA A 13 -6.60 1.82 -21.50
N GLY A 14 -7.90 2.07 -21.52
CA GLY A 14 -8.86 1.41 -20.62
C GLY A 14 -9.02 2.08 -19.25
N VAL A 15 -8.39 3.23 -19.03
CA VAL A 15 -8.59 4.07 -17.83
C VAL A 15 -9.33 5.33 -18.24
N ASP A 16 -10.40 5.64 -17.51
CA ASP A 16 -11.14 6.89 -17.60
C ASP A 16 -10.86 7.75 -16.37
N VAL A 17 -10.50 9.01 -16.61
CA VAL A 17 -10.23 9.99 -15.54
C VAL A 17 -11.22 11.12 -15.67
N GLN A 18 -11.96 11.40 -14.62
CA GLN A 18 -12.93 12.49 -14.53
C GLN A 18 -12.47 13.46 -13.44
N ILE A 19 -12.49 14.74 -13.77
CA ILE A 19 -12.14 15.81 -12.83
C ILE A 19 -13.34 16.74 -12.72
N ASP A 20 -13.88 16.84 -11.50
CA ASP A 20 -14.97 17.73 -11.15
C ASP A 20 -14.50 18.65 -10.00
N GLY A 21 -14.07 19.84 -10.37
CA GLY A 21 -13.44 20.78 -9.43
C GLY A 21 -12.20 20.18 -8.78
N GLN A 22 -12.26 19.94 -7.47
CA GLN A 22 -11.18 19.33 -6.68
C GLN A 22 -11.28 17.79 -6.63
N ASN A 23 -12.39 17.22 -7.08
CA ASN A 23 -12.60 15.78 -7.02
C ASN A 23 -12.08 15.10 -8.29
N VAL A 24 -11.12 14.20 -8.13
CA VAL A 24 -10.56 13.39 -9.21
C VAL A 24 -11.05 11.97 -9.04
N THR A 25 -11.75 11.44 -10.03
CA THR A 25 -12.22 10.05 -10.07
C THR A 25 -11.51 9.31 -11.20
N VAL A 26 -10.92 8.18 -10.86
CA VAL A 26 -10.20 7.31 -11.81
C VAL A 26 -10.89 5.97 -11.88
N LYS A 27 -11.36 5.59 -13.04
CA LYS A 27 -12.04 4.32 -13.32
C LYS A 27 -11.18 3.48 -14.25
N GLY A 28 -10.93 2.23 -13.88
CA GLY A 28 -10.14 1.29 -14.66
C GLY A 28 -10.66 -0.14 -14.57
N PRO A 29 -9.95 -1.10 -15.15
CA PRO A 29 -10.39 -2.50 -15.23
C PRO A 29 -10.55 -3.18 -13.87
N LYS A 30 -9.82 -2.73 -12.85
CA LYS A 30 -9.89 -3.32 -11.49
C LYS A 30 -10.85 -2.61 -10.55
N GLY A 31 -11.36 -1.46 -10.90
CA GLY A 31 -12.31 -0.72 -10.08
C GLY A 31 -12.24 0.79 -10.27
N THR A 32 -12.81 1.51 -9.33
CA THR A 32 -12.87 2.98 -9.34
C THR A 32 -12.31 3.51 -8.02
N LEU A 33 -11.47 4.52 -8.12
CA LEU A 33 -10.95 5.27 -6.97
C LEU A 33 -11.29 6.75 -7.13
N SER A 34 -11.52 7.43 -6.02
CA SER A 34 -11.73 8.88 -6.00
C SER A 34 -10.85 9.53 -4.95
N HIS A 35 -10.42 10.76 -5.23
CA HIS A 35 -9.60 11.55 -4.31
C HIS A 35 -9.91 13.03 -4.46
N VAL A 36 -10.00 13.73 -3.33
CA VAL A 36 -10.16 15.17 -3.29
C VAL A 36 -8.77 15.81 -3.23
N VAL A 37 -8.40 16.51 -4.29
CA VAL A 37 -7.15 17.26 -4.37
C VAL A 37 -7.20 18.42 -3.40
N ALA A 38 -6.20 18.57 -2.56
CA ALA A 38 -6.15 19.64 -1.57
C ALA A 38 -5.92 21.01 -2.23
N GLU A 39 -6.71 22.00 -1.85
CA GLU A 39 -6.45 23.39 -2.24
C GLU A 39 -5.08 23.88 -1.76
N PRO A 40 -4.38 24.72 -2.51
CA PRO A 40 -4.79 25.42 -3.74
C PRO A 40 -4.36 24.71 -5.04
N ILE A 41 -4.16 23.39 -5.02
CA ILE A 41 -3.72 22.62 -6.18
C ILE A 41 -4.91 22.32 -7.09
N THR A 42 -4.70 22.39 -8.40
CA THR A 42 -5.70 22.04 -9.41
C THR A 42 -5.17 20.92 -10.31
N ALA A 43 -6.08 20.12 -10.83
CA ALA A 43 -5.75 19.08 -11.80
C ALA A 43 -6.57 19.32 -13.08
N LYS A 44 -5.99 19.03 -14.24
CA LYS A 44 -6.67 19.13 -15.54
C LYS A 44 -6.21 18.01 -16.47
N ILE A 45 -7.02 17.72 -17.47
CA ILE A 45 -6.68 16.72 -18.49
C ILE A 45 -6.34 17.48 -19.78
N GLU A 46 -5.14 17.25 -20.30
CA GLU A 46 -4.67 17.77 -21.57
C GLU A 46 -3.95 16.65 -22.34
N ASP A 47 -4.23 16.51 -23.62
CA ASP A 47 -3.57 15.57 -24.54
C ASP A 47 -3.51 14.10 -24.01
N GLY A 48 -4.58 13.64 -23.33
CA GLY A 48 -4.61 12.28 -22.75
C GLY A 48 -3.70 12.10 -21.52
N GLN A 49 -3.33 13.20 -20.88
CA GLN A 49 -2.50 13.21 -19.68
C GLN A 49 -3.17 14.04 -18.59
N VAL A 50 -2.93 13.68 -17.34
CA VAL A 50 -3.32 14.51 -16.20
C VAL A 50 -2.16 15.42 -15.82
N ILE A 51 -2.42 16.71 -15.82
CA ILE A 51 -1.48 17.76 -15.41
C ILE A 51 -1.98 18.33 -14.08
N VAL A 52 -1.08 18.42 -13.12
CA VAL A 52 -1.35 19.03 -11.81
C VAL A 52 -0.66 20.37 -11.75
N GLU A 53 -1.39 21.41 -11.34
CA GLU A 53 -0.89 22.78 -11.30
C GLU A 53 -0.96 23.35 -9.88
N ARG A 54 -0.10 24.34 -9.62
CA ARG A 54 -0.09 25.12 -8.39
C ARG A 54 -0.10 26.62 -8.70
N PRO A 55 -0.78 27.46 -7.89
CA PRO A 55 -0.89 28.89 -8.17
C PRO A 55 0.39 29.67 -7.86
N ASN A 56 1.21 29.19 -6.92
CA ASN A 56 2.38 29.91 -6.45
C ASN A 56 3.52 28.96 -6.02
N ASP A 57 4.67 29.52 -5.66
CA ASP A 57 5.87 28.78 -5.23
C ASP A 57 6.02 28.74 -3.69
N GLU A 58 4.95 28.97 -2.95
CA GLU A 58 4.97 28.82 -1.49
C GLU A 58 5.29 27.39 -1.06
N ARG A 59 5.82 27.25 0.15
CA ARG A 59 6.26 25.96 0.71
C ARG A 59 5.11 24.94 0.72
N THR A 60 3.92 25.36 1.12
CA THR A 60 2.70 24.53 1.18
C THR A 60 2.28 24.07 -0.20
N SER A 61 2.17 25.00 -1.15
CA SER A 61 1.78 24.69 -2.54
C SER A 61 2.77 23.74 -3.22
N ARG A 62 4.08 23.92 -2.99
CA ARG A 62 5.10 22.99 -3.51
C ARG A 62 4.98 21.60 -2.92
N SER A 63 4.67 21.48 -1.63
CA SER A 63 4.48 20.20 -0.95
C SER A 63 3.24 19.49 -1.48
N LEU A 64 2.10 20.16 -1.52
CA LEU A 64 0.82 19.62 -1.99
C LEU A 64 0.85 19.27 -3.48
N HIS A 65 1.59 20.03 -4.31
CA HIS A 65 1.73 19.76 -5.73
C HIS A 65 2.34 18.38 -6.01
N GLY A 66 3.45 18.06 -5.35
CA GLY A 66 4.09 16.75 -5.49
C GLY A 66 3.25 15.60 -4.90
N LEU A 67 2.58 15.86 -3.77
CA LEU A 67 1.69 14.90 -3.12
C LEU A 67 0.50 14.56 -4.02
N SER A 68 -0.26 15.56 -4.46
CA SER A 68 -1.45 15.37 -5.30
C SER A 68 -1.13 14.64 -6.60
N ARG A 69 -0.04 15.04 -7.27
CA ARG A 69 0.44 14.33 -8.46
C ARG A 69 0.71 12.86 -8.19
N THR A 70 1.38 12.55 -7.09
CA THR A 70 1.73 11.17 -6.72
C THR A 70 0.48 10.36 -6.36
N LEU A 71 -0.49 10.95 -5.67
CA LEU A 71 -1.74 10.27 -5.32
C LEU A 71 -2.55 9.92 -6.58
N ILE A 72 -2.70 10.86 -7.52
CA ILE A 72 -3.38 10.60 -8.80
C ILE A 72 -2.65 9.51 -9.60
N ALA A 73 -1.32 9.56 -9.70
CA ALA A 73 -0.55 8.53 -10.36
C ALA A 73 -0.73 7.16 -9.70
N ASN A 74 -0.76 7.11 -8.36
CA ASN A 74 -1.02 5.87 -7.64
C ASN A 74 -2.43 5.32 -7.91
N MET A 75 -3.44 6.19 -8.06
CA MET A 75 -4.80 5.77 -8.41
C MET A 75 -4.83 5.12 -9.81
N ILE A 76 -4.18 5.73 -10.80
CA ILE A 76 -4.11 5.20 -12.16
C ILE A 76 -3.44 3.81 -12.18
N VAL A 77 -2.29 3.66 -11.53
CA VAL A 77 -1.61 2.36 -11.41
C VAL A 77 -2.47 1.36 -10.63
N GLY A 78 -3.14 1.82 -9.57
CA GLY A 78 -3.98 0.96 -8.74
C GLY A 78 -5.16 0.35 -9.49
N VAL A 79 -5.86 1.13 -10.31
CA VAL A 79 -7.01 0.63 -11.08
C VAL A 79 -6.59 -0.19 -12.32
N THR A 80 -5.33 -0.13 -12.75
CA THR A 80 -4.77 -0.93 -13.86
C THR A 80 -4.11 -2.21 -13.37
N GLU A 81 -3.01 -2.08 -12.64
CA GLU A 81 -2.17 -3.20 -12.19
C GLU A 81 -2.57 -3.68 -10.80
N GLY A 82 -3.02 -2.77 -9.95
CA GLY A 82 -3.22 -3.00 -8.53
C GLY A 82 -1.91 -2.92 -7.74
N TYR A 83 -2.04 -3.03 -6.43
CA TYR A 83 -0.91 -3.06 -5.50
C TYR A 83 -0.91 -4.34 -4.69
N LYS A 84 0.28 -4.84 -4.38
CA LYS A 84 0.47 -5.98 -3.50
C LYS A 84 1.62 -5.75 -2.54
N LYS A 85 1.51 -6.35 -1.36
CA LYS A 85 2.58 -6.45 -0.38
C LYS A 85 2.68 -7.89 0.10
N ASP A 86 3.84 -8.48 -0.12
CA ASP A 86 4.14 -9.84 0.32
C ASP A 86 4.77 -9.79 1.71
N LEU A 87 4.23 -10.60 2.61
CA LEU A 87 4.70 -10.73 3.99
C LEU A 87 5.05 -12.18 4.29
N GLU A 88 6.05 -12.34 5.13
CA GLU A 88 6.54 -13.63 5.59
C GLU A 88 6.54 -13.70 7.12
N ILE A 89 6.22 -14.89 7.63
CA ILE A 89 6.22 -15.19 9.05
C ILE A 89 7.43 -16.09 9.33
N THR A 90 8.30 -15.65 10.22
CA THR A 90 9.43 -16.45 10.70
C THR A 90 9.19 -16.86 12.16
N GLY A 91 9.37 -18.13 12.46
CA GLY A 91 9.26 -18.64 13.83
C GLY A 91 8.74 -20.07 13.89
N THR A 92 9.30 -20.88 14.80
CA THR A 92 8.86 -22.27 15.00
C THR A 92 7.42 -22.29 15.50
N GLY A 93 6.53 -22.99 14.78
CA GLY A 93 5.11 -23.09 15.12
C GLY A 93 4.27 -21.85 14.77
N TYR A 94 4.88 -20.81 14.19
CA TYR A 94 4.13 -19.67 13.69
C TYR A 94 3.53 -19.99 12.31
N ARG A 95 2.27 -19.64 12.12
CA ARG A 95 1.55 -19.93 10.87
C ARG A 95 0.41 -18.96 10.63
N VAL A 96 -0.01 -18.87 9.38
CA VAL A 96 -1.23 -18.21 8.93
C VAL A 96 -2.12 -19.20 8.18
N VAL A 97 -3.40 -19.12 8.42
CA VAL A 97 -4.42 -19.96 7.76
C VAL A 97 -5.54 -19.06 7.25
N ALA A 98 -6.03 -19.33 6.04
CA ALA A 98 -7.21 -18.66 5.51
C ALA A 98 -8.48 -19.22 6.17
N LYS A 99 -9.36 -18.33 6.63
CA LYS A 99 -10.66 -18.67 7.19
C LYS A 99 -11.74 -17.87 6.45
N GLY A 100 -12.15 -18.38 5.30
CA GLY A 100 -12.97 -17.60 4.36
C GLY A 100 -12.17 -16.45 3.78
N LYS A 101 -12.59 -15.21 4.01
CA LYS A 101 -11.87 -14.00 3.59
C LYS A 101 -10.82 -13.56 4.62
N ASP A 102 -10.91 -14.05 5.85
CA ASP A 102 -10.06 -13.64 6.96
C ASP A 102 -8.75 -14.43 6.98
N LEU A 103 -7.73 -13.85 7.62
CA LEU A 103 -6.51 -14.56 7.99
C LEU A 103 -6.48 -14.81 9.49
N GLU A 104 -6.28 -16.05 9.88
CA GLU A 104 -6.05 -16.46 11.27
C GLU A 104 -4.56 -16.73 11.49
N PHE A 105 -3.98 -16.01 12.45
CA PHE A 105 -2.56 -16.06 12.77
C PHE A 105 -2.32 -16.80 14.09
N SER A 106 -1.40 -17.76 14.09
CA SER A 106 -0.81 -18.38 15.27
C SER A 106 0.61 -17.86 15.42
N LEU A 107 0.87 -16.99 16.40
CA LEU A 107 2.14 -16.23 16.55
C LEU A 107 2.81 -16.48 17.90
N GLY A 108 2.57 -17.64 18.51
CA GLY A 108 3.11 -17.99 19.83
C GLY A 108 2.47 -17.24 20.99
N PHE A 109 1.28 -16.73 20.80
CA PHE A 109 0.39 -16.27 21.88
C PHE A 109 -0.50 -17.43 22.36
N SER A 110 -1.13 -17.27 23.52
CA SER A 110 -2.10 -18.25 24.05
C SER A 110 -3.41 -18.34 23.25
N HIS A 111 -3.62 -17.40 22.31
CA HIS A 111 -4.78 -17.32 21.43
C HIS A 111 -4.36 -17.05 19.99
N THR A 112 -5.25 -17.36 19.05
CA THR A 112 -5.09 -16.96 17.64
C THR A 112 -5.60 -15.54 17.43
N ILE A 113 -5.06 -14.85 16.42
CA ILE A 113 -5.48 -13.51 16.03
C ILE A 113 -6.11 -13.60 14.65
N THR A 114 -7.38 -13.21 14.55
CA THR A 114 -8.08 -13.14 13.26
C THR A 114 -8.05 -11.71 12.74
N VAL A 115 -7.72 -11.57 11.47
CA VAL A 115 -7.69 -10.29 10.76
C VAL A 115 -8.64 -10.36 9.57
N THR A 116 -9.66 -9.51 9.58
CA THR A 116 -10.61 -9.34 8.49
C THR A 116 -10.09 -8.29 7.52
N PRO A 117 -10.10 -8.54 6.20
CA PRO A 117 -9.71 -7.56 5.22
C PRO A 117 -10.71 -6.40 5.19
N PRO A 118 -10.25 -5.14 5.16
CA PRO A 118 -11.14 -4.02 4.87
C PRO A 118 -11.65 -4.10 3.44
N GLU A 119 -12.70 -3.35 3.14
CA GLU A 119 -13.27 -3.29 1.79
C GLU A 119 -12.21 -2.87 0.76
N GLY A 120 -12.15 -3.57 -0.36
CA GLY A 120 -11.15 -3.34 -1.41
C GLY A 120 -9.79 -4.00 -1.18
N ILE A 121 -9.63 -4.78 -0.11
CA ILE A 121 -8.42 -5.58 0.16
C ILE A 121 -8.73 -7.07 0.05
N GLU A 122 -7.79 -7.79 -0.55
CA GLU A 122 -7.82 -9.24 -0.67
C GLU A 122 -6.56 -9.85 -0.05
N PHE A 123 -6.73 -10.96 0.65
CA PHE A 123 -5.65 -11.75 1.21
C PHE A 123 -5.45 -13.04 0.42
N THR A 124 -4.22 -13.35 0.08
CA THR A 124 -3.86 -14.59 -0.59
C THR A 124 -2.70 -15.27 0.16
N ILE A 125 -2.86 -16.55 0.49
CA ILE A 125 -1.76 -17.36 1.06
C ILE A 125 -1.06 -18.08 -0.10
N ALA A 126 0.27 -18.10 -0.09
CA ALA A 126 1.04 -18.80 -1.10
C ALA A 126 0.73 -20.32 -1.08
N PRO A 127 0.54 -20.95 -2.23
CA PRO A 127 0.26 -22.39 -2.31
C PRO A 127 1.32 -23.21 -1.55
N LYS A 128 0.86 -24.14 -0.73
CA LYS A 128 1.74 -25.02 0.10
C LYS A 128 2.56 -24.30 1.19
N SER A 129 2.31 -23.03 1.45
CA SER A 129 2.99 -22.28 2.52
C SER A 129 1.97 -21.84 3.57
N GLN A 130 2.36 -21.95 4.83
CA GLN A 130 1.61 -21.40 5.96
C GLN A 130 2.32 -20.18 6.58
N THR A 131 3.34 -19.68 5.89
CA THR A 131 4.18 -18.59 6.38
C THR A 131 4.26 -17.42 5.41
N LEU A 132 3.89 -17.61 4.14
CA LEU A 132 3.95 -16.59 3.12
C LEU A 132 2.54 -16.20 2.66
N PHE A 133 2.22 -14.91 2.73
CA PHE A 133 0.93 -14.39 2.32
C PHE A 133 1.06 -12.99 1.71
N THR A 134 0.09 -12.63 0.88
CA THR A 134 0.06 -11.38 0.13
C THR A 134 -1.17 -10.58 0.52
N VAL A 135 -1.01 -9.28 0.68
CA VAL A 135 -2.07 -8.28 0.82
C VAL A 135 -2.16 -7.54 -0.49
N SER A 136 -3.31 -7.60 -1.17
CA SER A 136 -3.53 -6.97 -2.48
C SER A 136 -4.77 -6.08 -2.48
N GLY A 137 -4.79 -5.10 -3.38
CA GLY A 137 -5.90 -4.17 -3.56
C GLY A 137 -5.59 -3.08 -4.58
N ILE A 138 -6.58 -2.27 -4.87
CA ILE A 138 -6.45 -1.16 -5.83
C ILE A 138 -5.89 0.11 -5.20
N ASP A 139 -6.12 0.32 -3.91
CA ASP A 139 -5.63 1.49 -3.17
C ASP A 139 -4.28 1.20 -2.51
N LYS A 140 -3.23 1.89 -2.98
CA LYS A 140 -1.87 1.77 -2.44
C LYS A 140 -1.77 2.07 -0.95
N GLN A 141 -2.51 3.10 -0.49
CA GLN A 141 -2.50 3.52 0.90
C GLN A 141 -3.12 2.45 1.79
N LEU A 142 -4.29 1.95 1.41
CA LEU A 142 -5.01 0.92 2.15
C LEU A 142 -4.25 -0.41 2.20
N VAL A 143 -3.65 -0.83 1.07
CA VAL A 143 -2.77 -2.01 1.02
C VAL A 143 -1.58 -1.85 1.96
N GLY A 144 -0.92 -0.68 1.91
CA GLY A 144 0.23 -0.39 2.77
C GLY A 144 -0.12 -0.35 4.26
N GLU A 145 -1.23 0.29 4.61
CA GLU A 145 -1.71 0.38 6.00
C GLU A 145 -2.10 -0.99 6.55
N THR A 146 -2.85 -1.78 5.77
CA THR A 146 -3.27 -3.13 6.17
C THR A 146 -2.06 -4.03 6.38
N ALA A 147 -1.11 -4.04 5.45
CA ALA A 147 0.13 -4.80 5.59
C ALA A 147 0.95 -4.37 6.82
N ALA A 148 1.05 -3.07 7.08
CA ALA A 148 1.75 -2.55 8.26
C ALA A 148 1.04 -2.91 9.56
N ARG A 149 -0.31 -2.91 9.59
CA ARG A 149 -1.13 -3.33 10.72
C ARG A 149 -0.89 -4.81 11.06
N ILE A 150 -0.89 -5.67 10.04
CA ILE A 150 -0.60 -7.11 10.21
C ILE A 150 0.84 -7.30 10.73
N ARG A 151 1.83 -6.61 10.14
CA ARG A 151 3.21 -6.69 10.63
C ARG A 151 3.36 -6.24 12.09
N LYS A 152 2.55 -5.30 12.57
CA LYS A 152 2.53 -4.85 13.97
C LYS A 152 2.02 -5.89 14.96
N LEU A 153 1.25 -6.90 14.54
CA LEU A 153 0.77 -7.97 15.42
C LEU A 153 1.92 -8.71 16.12
N LYS A 154 3.00 -8.95 15.38
CA LYS A 154 4.22 -9.56 15.92
C LYS A 154 5.43 -9.05 15.13
N LYS A 155 5.98 -7.92 15.54
CA LYS A 155 7.19 -7.37 14.92
C LYS A 155 8.35 -8.36 15.02
N PRO A 156 9.24 -8.44 14.00
CA PRO A 156 10.41 -9.29 14.07
C PRO A 156 11.28 -8.91 15.28
N GLU A 157 11.63 -9.88 16.08
CA GLU A 157 12.50 -9.64 17.22
C GLU A 157 13.97 -9.63 16.77
N PRO A 158 14.85 -8.88 17.44
CA PRO A 158 16.18 -8.59 16.92
C PRO A 158 17.20 -9.73 17.11
N TYR A 159 16.90 -10.80 17.87
CA TYR A 159 17.87 -11.87 18.13
C TYR A 159 17.75 -13.03 17.15
N LYS A 160 16.56 -13.62 17.04
CA LYS A 160 16.27 -14.75 16.13
C LYS A 160 15.48 -14.35 14.89
N GLY A 161 14.95 -13.12 14.86
CA GLY A 161 14.15 -12.60 13.75
C GLY A 161 12.73 -13.15 13.71
N LYS A 162 12.22 -13.75 14.80
CA LYS A 162 10.86 -14.31 14.86
C LYS A 162 9.83 -13.21 14.82
N GLY A 163 8.84 -13.33 13.93
CA GLY A 163 7.77 -12.36 13.75
C GLY A 163 7.31 -12.28 12.31
N ILE A 164 6.52 -11.25 12.00
CA ILE A 164 6.00 -10.95 10.66
C ILE A 164 6.84 -9.82 10.06
N HIS A 165 7.35 -10.02 8.86
CA HIS A 165 8.13 -9.02 8.12
C HIS A 165 7.73 -9.01 6.64
N TYR A 166 8.13 -7.97 5.93
CA TYR A 166 7.98 -7.94 4.47
C TYR A 166 8.99 -8.89 3.82
N VAL A 167 8.60 -9.50 2.71
CA VAL A 167 9.54 -10.30 1.91
C VAL A 167 10.69 -9.41 1.44
N GLY A 168 11.93 -9.84 1.72
CA GLY A 168 13.13 -9.05 1.42
C GLY A 168 13.49 -7.96 2.45
N GLU A 169 12.74 -7.85 3.56
CA GLU A 169 13.08 -6.92 4.64
C GLU A 169 14.34 -7.40 5.39
N THR A 170 15.36 -6.55 5.43
CA THR A 170 16.58 -6.82 6.20
C THR A 170 16.34 -6.53 7.68
N ILE A 171 16.29 -7.57 8.52
CA ILE A 171 16.15 -7.44 9.97
C ILE A 171 17.52 -7.27 10.60
N ARG A 172 17.79 -6.12 11.21
CA ARG A 172 19.03 -5.89 11.97
C ARG A 172 19.04 -6.79 13.20
N ARG A 173 19.88 -7.81 13.19
CA ARG A 173 20.05 -8.74 14.32
C ARG A 173 21.04 -8.19 15.33
N LYS A 174 20.75 -8.40 16.61
CA LYS A 174 21.68 -8.17 17.72
C LYS A 174 22.31 -9.50 18.13
N VAL A 175 23.58 -9.42 18.55
CA VAL A 175 24.24 -10.57 19.16
C VAL A 175 23.66 -10.75 20.56
N GLY A 176 23.21 -11.94 20.90
CA GLY A 176 22.80 -12.30 22.27
C GLY A 176 23.99 -12.24 23.24
N LYS A 177 23.71 -12.40 24.54
CA LYS A 177 24.79 -12.57 25.51
C LYS A 177 25.63 -13.77 25.09
N ALA A 178 26.92 -13.54 24.85
CA ALA A 178 27.87 -14.66 24.70
C ALA A 178 27.85 -15.41 26.02
N GLY A 179 27.40 -16.65 26.01
CA GLY A 179 27.63 -17.55 27.15
C GLY A 179 29.13 -17.71 27.35
N LYS A 180 29.59 -17.46 28.56
CA LYS A 180 30.93 -17.94 28.99
C LYS A 180 30.91 -19.46 29.06
#